data_9568f5657806bf4b7015ae02d3633db4
#
_entry.id   9568f5657806bf4b7015ae02d3633db4
#
_cell.length_a   1.000
_cell.length_b   1.000
_cell.length_c   1.000
_cell.angle_alpha   90.00
_cell.angle_beta   90.00
_cell.angle_gamma   90.00
#
_symmetry.space_group_name_H-M   'P 1'
#
loop_
_entity.id
_entity.type
_entity.pdbx_description
1 polymer ?
#
loop_
_entity_poly.entity_id
_entity_poly.type
_entity_poly.pdbx_seq_one_letter_code
_entity_poly.pdbx_strand_id
1 'polypeptide(L)'
;MKRILIPVLLLPLLFSGCALVRSMAGGNVDRERYELAREAAAMEIRHRAALQLSDRLLQEPDPTDADLVLQLEEDFVLRMLDQLEGRRGWLDPETPYVIDSIDGDLHHGSALVALHLRVRNEGYGVDVRLLMDCRLALLPDGDALRVEFEPYHVSPDVAAGGLLSAAEDLISDVIRVKLGTLRDQFPPMRLPLGIEDQVQIDGSVTRVQGTPNLVIDTPRRLLTYDLRLRDVLIFDRHVLVSANLASLRVK
;
A
#
# COMPACT_ATOMS: atom_id res chain seq x y z
N MET A 1 72.70 30.45 0.40
CA MET A 1 72.00 29.35 1.12
C MET A 1 70.49 29.67 1.09
N LYS A 2 69.74 29.10 0.13
CA LYS A 2 68.28 29.20 0.05
C LYS A 2 67.69 27.90 0.59
N ARG A 3 67.07 27.93 1.76
CA ARG A 3 66.36 26.80 2.34
C ARG A 3 64.96 26.71 1.71
N ILE A 4 64.73 25.60 1.05
CA ILE A 4 63.43 25.17 0.52
C ILE A 4 62.54 24.76 1.68
N LEU A 5 61.48 25.50 1.94
CA LEU A 5 60.47 25.26 2.99
C LEU A 5 59.10 25.18 2.34
N ILE A 6 58.90 24.14 1.52
CA ILE A 6 57.58 23.77 1.00
C ILE A 6 57.60 22.27 0.75
N PRO A 7 57.17 21.42 1.68
CA PRO A 7 56.05 20.56 1.39
C PRO A 7 55.26 20.04 2.61
N VAL A 8 55.06 20.81 3.67
CA VAL A 8 54.33 20.27 4.85
C VAL A 8 52.83 20.60 4.81
N LEU A 9 52.43 21.55 3.97
CA LEU A 9 51.00 22.03 3.92
C LEU A 9 50.10 21.21 2.97
N LEU A 10 50.65 20.31 2.14
CA LEU A 10 49.89 19.53 1.16
C LEU A 10 49.40 18.15 1.71
N LEU A 11 49.97 17.68 2.81
CA LEU A 11 49.61 16.39 3.38
C LEU A 11 48.17 16.29 3.96
N PRO A 12 47.65 17.32 4.66
CA PRO A 12 46.27 17.21 5.21
C PRO A 12 45.18 17.24 4.16
N LEU A 13 45.42 17.86 2.99
CA LEU A 13 44.45 17.91 1.89
C LEU A 13 44.26 16.56 1.19
N LEU A 14 45.32 15.74 1.13
CA LEU A 14 45.23 14.38 0.56
C LEU A 14 44.45 13.42 1.48
N PHE A 15 44.56 13.57 2.79
CA PHE A 15 43.82 12.76 3.74
C PHE A 15 42.33 13.11 3.83
N SER A 16 42.00 14.41 3.64
CA SER A 16 40.60 14.84 3.61
C SER A 16 39.89 14.35 2.35
N GLY A 17 40.57 14.28 1.20
CA GLY A 17 40.01 13.72 -0.04
C GLY A 17 39.71 12.23 0.06
N CYS A 18 40.59 11.44 0.68
CA CYS A 18 40.37 10.01 0.85
C CYS A 18 39.20 9.69 1.81
N ALA A 19 38.97 10.49 2.84
CA ALA A 19 37.83 10.32 3.75
C ALA A 19 36.51 10.65 3.05
N LEU A 20 36.49 11.69 2.20
CA LEU A 20 35.30 12.09 1.44
C LEU A 20 34.96 11.06 0.35
N VAL A 21 35.95 10.53 -0.36
CA VAL A 21 35.77 9.45 -1.35
C VAL A 21 35.30 8.15 -0.68
N ARG A 22 35.80 7.85 0.52
CA ARG A 22 35.38 6.66 1.27
C ARG A 22 33.93 6.79 1.80
N SER A 23 33.50 7.98 2.21
CA SER A 23 32.10 8.23 2.61
C SER A 23 31.14 8.16 1.42
N MET A 24 31.54 8.65 0.26
CA MET A 24 30.73 8.54 -0.96
C MET A 24 30.67 7.10 -1.50
N ALA A 25 31.76 6.34 -1.43
CA ALA A 25 31.78 4.92 -1.82
C ALA A 25 31.01 4.04 -0.83
N GLY A 26 31.11 4.33 0.47
CA GLY A 26 30.34 3.63 1.51
C GLY A 26 28.83 3.84 1.35
N GLY A 27 28.40 5.09 1.14
CA GLY A 27 26.99 5.40 0.98
C GLY A 27 26.30 4.70 -0.20
N ASN A 28 27.03 4.43 -1.31
CA ASN A 28 26.47 3.68 -2.44
C ASN A 28 26.35 2.17 -2.12
N VAL A 29 27.27 1.58 -1.41
CA VAL A 29 27.24 0.15 -1.03
C VAL A 29 26.10 -0.10 -0.04
N ASP A 30 25.91 0.78 0.93
CA ASP A 30 24.84 0.64 1.91
C ASP A 30 23.46 0.82 1.26
N ARG A 31 23.34 1.76 0.34
CA ARG A 31 22.13 1.96 -0.46
C ARG A 31 21.75 0.69 -1.24
N GLU A 32 22.68 0.14 -2.01
CA GLU A 32 22.46 -1.07 -2.80
C GLU A 32 22.06 -2.25 -1.90
N ARG A 33 22.68 -2.37 -0.71
CA ARG A 33 22.34 -3.38 0.26
C ARG A 33 20.88 -3.28 0.76
N TYR A 34 20.41 -2.07 1.07
CA TYR A 34 19.02 -1.86 1.50
C TYR A 34 18.03 -2.14 0.36
N GLU A 35 18.32 -1.70 -0.85
CA GLU A 35 17.49 -1.96 -2.03
C GLU A 35 17.38 -3.47 -2.30
N LEU A 36 18.50 -4.22 -2.27
CA LEU A 36 18.51 -5.66 -2.45
C LEU A 36 17.76 -6.42 -1.34
N ALA A 37 17.92 -6.02 -0.09
CA ALA A 37 17.21 -6.64 1.04
C ALA A 37 15.70 -6.44 0.93
N ARG A 38 15.28 -5.23 0.55
CA ARG A 38 13.88 -4.88 0.30
C ARG A 38 13.29 -5.72 -0.85
N GLU A 39 13.98 -5.77 -1.98
CA GLU A 39 13.54 -6.52 -3.15
C GLU A 39 13.44 -8.03 -2.85
N ALA A 40 14.42 -8.59 -2.13
CA ALA A 40 14.39 -9.99 -1.72
C ALA A 40 13.17 -10.29 -0.81
N ALA A 41 12.89 -9.44 0.16
CA ALA A 41 11.72 -9.58 1.04
C ALA A 41 10.41 -9.48 0.27
N ALA A 42 10.29 -8.53 -0.65
CA ALA A 42 9.13 -8.37 -1.51
C ALA A 42 8.90 -9.60 -2.41
N MET A 43 9.97 -10.13 -3.03
CA MET A 43 9.90 -11.32 -3.86
C MET A 43 9.45 -12.55 -3.10
N GLU A 44 9.91 -12.75 -1.87
CA GLU A 44 9.47 -13.85 -1.02
C GLU A 44 7.97 -13.78 -0.72
N ILE A 45 7.46 -12.57 -0.40
CA ILE A 45 6.04 -12.37 -0.13
C ILE A 45 5.21 -12.61 -1.39
N ARG A 46 5.60 -12.04 -2.54
CA ARG A 46 4.92 -12.25 -3.83
C ARG A 46 4.85 -13.72 -4.20
N HIS A 47 5.95 -14.44 -4.09
CA HIS A 47 6.00 -15.88 -4.40
C HIS A 47 5.04 -16.68 -3.52
N ARG A 48 5.08 -16.47 -2.21
CA ARG A 48 4.20 -17.15 -1.26
C ARG A 48 2.73 -16.81 -1.52
N ALA A 49 2.43 -15.55 -1.77
CA ALA A 49 1.07 -15.08 -2.04
C ALA A 49 0.51 -15.65 -3.35
N ALA A 50 1.34 -15.72 -4.41
CA ALA A 50 0.93 -16.32 -5.68
C ALA A 50 0.61 -17.82 -5.54
N LEU A 51 1.39 -18.58 -4.76
CA LEU A 51 1.08 -19.97 -4.44
C LEU A 51 -0.24 -20.10 -3.69
N GLN A 52 -0.45 -19.27 -2.66
CA GLN A 52 -1.70 -19.26 -1.89
C GLN A 52 -2.91 -18.92 -2.77
N LEU A 53 -2.78 -17.94 -3.67
CA LEU A 53 -3.84 -17.61 -4.63
C LEU A 53 -4.13 -18.79 -5.55
N SER A 54 -3.10 -19.44 -6.09
CA SER A 54 -3.26 -20.63 -6.94
C SER A 54 -3.98 -21.76 -6.21
N ASP A 55 -3.57 -22.08 -5.00
CA ASP A 55 -4.21 -23.11 -4.19
C ASP A 55 -5.67 -22.77 -3.90
N ARG A 56 -5.96 -21.52 -3.62
CA ARG A 56 -7.30 -21.00 -3.36
C ARG A 56 -8.19 -21.13 -4.59
N LEU A 57 -7.72 -20.74 -5.76
CA LEU A 57 -8.46 -20.86 -7.02
C LEU A 57 -8.74 -22.32 -7.42
N LEU A 58 -7.92 -23.27 -6.95
CA LEU A 58 -8.14 -24.70 -7.20
C LEU A 58 -9.12 -25.34 -6.22
N GLN A 59 -9.29 -24.78 -5.03
CA GLN A 59 -10.08 -25.39 -3.94
C GLN A 59 -11.42 -24.71 -3.71
N GLU A 60 -11.55 -23.44 -4.02
CA GLU A 60 -12.75 -22.65 -3.80
C GLU A 60 -13.64 -22.62 -5.06
N PRO A 61 -14.97 -22.45 -4.90
CA PRO A 61 -15.86 -22.23 -6.03
C PRO A 61 -15.44 -21.00 -6.82
N ASP A 62 -15.72 -21.03 -8.11
CA ASP A 62 -15.42 -19.95 -9.05
C ASP A 62 -15.80 -18.58 -8.45
N PRO A 63 -14.88 -17.63 -8.32
CA PRO A 63 -15.20 -16.30 -7.80
C PRO A 63 -16.25 -15.57 -8.63
N THR A 64 -16.46 -16.01 -9.89
CA THR A 64 -17.53 -15.49 -10.76
C THR A 64 -18.90 -16.08 -10.44
N ASP A 65 -19.01 -17.10 -9.58
CA ASP A 65 -20.28 -17.64 -9.06
C ASP A 65 -20.79 -16.74 -7.90
N ALA A 66 -20.89 -15.46 -8.17
CA ALA A 66 -21.42 -14.44 -7.28
C ALA A 66 -22.44 -13.58 -8.04
N ASP A 67 -23.36 -12.95 -7.31
CA ASP A 67 -24.39 -12.09 -7.93
C ASP A 67 -23.78 -10.85 -8.57
N LEU A 68 -22.66 -10.38 -8.04
CA LEU A 68 -21.91 -9.23 -8.57
C LEU A 68 -20.40 -9.50 -8.43
N VAL A 69 -19.67 -9.19 -9.48
CA VAL A 69 -18.20 -9.17 -9.48
C VAL A 69 -17.74 -7.78 -9.90
N LEU A 70 -16.95 -7.14 -9.07
CA LEU A 70 -16.32 -5.85 -9.32
C LEU A 70 -14.86 -6.04 -9.60
N GLN A 71 -14.35 -5.38 -10.62
CA GLN A 71 -12.93 -5.26 -10.88
C GLN A 71 -12.48 -3.86 -10.50
N LEU A 72 -11.56 -3.78 -9.57
CA LEU A 72 -10.94 -2.53 -9.13
C LEU A 72 -9.53 -2.47 -9.71
N GLU A 73 -9.26 -1.48 -10.52
CA GLU A 73 -7.93 -1.25 -11.09
C GLU A 73 -6.93 -0.79 -10.01
N GLU A 74 -5.67 -1.11 -10.19
CA GLU A 74 -4.57 -0.73 -9.28
C GLU A 74 -4.59 0.75 -8.93
N ASP A 75 -4.68 1.62 -9.94
CA ASP A 75 -4.72 3.07 -9.76
C ASP A 75 -5.90 3.53 -8.87
N PHE A 76 -7.02 2.81 -8.90
CA PHE A 76 -8.15 3.12 -8.02
C PHE A 76 -7.81 2.77 -6.57
N VAL A 77 -7.24 1.58 -6.33
CA VAL A 77 -6.85 1.12 -5.00
C VAL A 77 -5.79 2.04 -4.41
N LEU A 78 -4.75 2.38 -5.18
CA LEU A 78 -3.67 3.26 -4.71
C LEU A 78 -4.19 4.66 -4.39
N ARG A 79 -5.02 5.27 -5.25
CA ARG A 79 -5.63 6.59 -4.95
C ARG A 79 -6.48 6.58 -3.68
N MET A 80 -7.10 5.46 -3.32
CA MET A 80 -7.80 5.37 -2.04
C MET A 80 -6.83 5.42 -0.86
N LEU A 81 -5.61 4.91 -1.03
CA LEU A 81 -4.56 4.96 -0.02
C LEU A 81 -3.91 6.33 0.12
N ASP A 82 -3.96 7.19 -0.91
CA ASP A 82 -3.46 8.58 -0.86
C ASP A 82 -4.10 9.38 0.28
N GLN A 83 -5.29 8.97 0.74
CA GLN A 83 -5.94 9.57 1.91
C GLN A 83 -5.14 9.40 3.22
N LEU A 84 -4.13 8.55 3.21
CA LEU A 84 -3.21 8.37 4.34
C LEU A 84 -2.08 9.39 4.35
N GLU A 85 -1.83 10.08 3.26
CA GLU A 85 -0.81 11.13 3.20
C GLU A 85 -1.10 12.23 4.24
N GLY A 86 -0.06 12.67 4.91
CA GLY A 86 -0.15 13.63 5.99
C GLY A 86 -0.68 13.05 7.32
N ARG A 87 -1.12 11.80 7.38
CA ARG A 87 -1.49 11.17 8.64
C ARG A 87 -0.28 11.01 9.54
N ARG A 88 -0.54 11.17 10.83
CA ARG A 88 0.45 11.07 11.90
C ARG A 88 0.18 9.82 12.71
N GLY A 89 1.24 9.19 13.18
CA GLY A 89 1.20 8.05 14.08
C GLY A 89 2.45 8.00 14.93
N TRP A 90 2.67 6.85 15.57
CA TRP A 90 3.79 6.62 16.45
C TRP A 90 4.42 5.26 16.10
N LEU A 91 5.73 5.21 15.90
CA LEU A 91 6.43 3.93 15.75
C LEU A 91 6.59 3.24 17.11
N ASP A 92 6.78 4.05 18.14
CA ASP A 92 6.80 3.71 19.56
C ASP A 92 6.30 4.94 20.34
N PRO A 93 6.09 4.88 21.67
CA PRO A 93 5.52 5.99 22.44
C PRO A 93 6.28 7.33 22.35
N GLU A 94 7.55 7.31 21.92
CA GLU A 94 8.43 8.50 21.87
C GLU A 94 8.77 8.91 20.43
N THR A 95 8.40 8.09 19.42
CA THR A 95 8.83 8.29 18.04
C THR A 95 7.66 8.58 17.11
N PRO A 96 7.23 9.85 17.00
CA PRO A 96 6.15 10.23 16.08
C PRO A 96 6.61 10.17 14.63
N TYR A 97 5.68 9.80 13.75
CA TYR A 97 5.90 9.85 12.30
C TYR A 97 4.79 10.58 11.57
N VAL A 98 5.10 10.99 10.35
CA VAL A 98 4.14 11.50 9.35
C VAL A 98 4.34 10.69 8.07
N ILE A 99 3.25 10.26 7.44
CA ILE A 99 3.29 9.63 6.11
C ILE A 99 3.44 10.76 5.09
N ASP A 100 4.55 10.79 4.37
CA ASP A 100 4.82 11.81 3.32
C ASP A 100 4.21 11.40 1.98
N SER A 101 4.34 10.12 1.60
CA SER A 101 3.74 9.56 0.39
C SER A 101 3.57 8.05 0.51
N ILE A 102 2.79 7.46 -0.41
CA ILE A 102 2.55 6.04 -0.51
C ILE A 102 2.75 5.63 -1.96
N ASP A 103 3.60 4.63 -2.16
CA ASP A 103 3.77 3.95 -3.44
C ASP A 103 3.36 2.49 -3.29
N GLY A 104 2.95 1.85 -4.38
CA GLY A 104 2.62 0.44 -4.30
C GLY A 104 2.34 -0.20 -5.62
N ASP A 105 2.15 -1.51 -5.57
CA ASP A 105 1.82 -2.34 -6.71
C ASP A 105 0.94 -3.53 -6.29
N LEU A 106 0.16 -4.02 -7.25
CA LEU A 106 -0.64 -5.23 -7.11
C LEU A 106 0.00 -6.36 -7.93
N HIS A 107 0.18 -7.49 -7.29
CA HIS A 107 0.63 -8.72 -7.92
C HIS A 107 -0.27 -9.88 -7.53
N HIS A 108 -0.16 -11.01 -8.24
CA HIS A 108 -0.94 -12.21 -7.95
C HIS A 108 -0.87 -12.61 -6.47
N GLY A 109 -1.99 -12.48 -5.77
CA GLY A 109 -2.18 -12.80 -4.35
C GLY A 109 -1.65 -11.76 -3.37
N SER A 110 -1.03 -10.64 -3.81
CA SER A 110 -0.44 -9.65 -2.91
C SER A 110 -0.64 -8.22 -3.39
N ALA A 111 -0.92 -7.33 -2.45
CA ALA A 111 -0.81 -5.90 -2.61
C ALA A 111 0.32 -5.43 -1.71
N LEU A 112 1.36 -4.86 -2.30
CA LEU A 112 2.52 -4.35 -1.57
C LEU A 112 2.56 -2.84 -1.68
N VAL A 113 2.79 -2.18 -0.56
CA VAL A 113 2.91 -0.72 -0.50
C VAL A 113 4.14 -0.32 0.28
N ALA A 114 4.72 0.78 -0.13
CA ALA A 114 5.81 1.44 0.53
C ALA A 114 5.32 2.76 1.12
N LEU A 115 5.39 2.89 2.42
CA LEU A 115 5.06 4.11 3.14
C LEU A 115 6.33 4.92 3.34
N HIS A 116 6.41 6.11 2.76
CA HIS A 116 7.49 7.06 3.00
C HIS A 116 7.17 7.82 4.28
N LEU A 117 7.95 7.59 5.31
CA LEU A 117 7.73 8.14 6.64
C LEU A 117 8.77 9.21 6.95
N ARG A 118 8.31 10.35 7.44
CA ARG A 118 9.16 11.34 8.09
C ARG A 118 9.04 11.18 9.60
N VAL A 119 10.13 10.83 10.23
CA VAL A 119 10.21 10.54 11.65
C VAL A 119 11.12 11.56 12.32
N ARG A 120 10.64 12.20 13.39
CA ARG A 120 11.46 13.09 14.19
C ARG A 120 12.25 12.28 15.20
N ASN A 121 13.57 12.25 15.02
CA ASN A 121 14.45 11.64 15.99
C ASN A 121 14.84 12.68 17.04
N GLU A 122 14.28 12.57 18.26
CA GLU A 122 14.54 13.52 19.34
C GLU A 122 16.00 13.46 19.84
N GLY A 123 16.64 12.27 19.77
CA GLY A 123 18.03 12.10 20.20
C GLY A 123 19.02 12.90 19.36
N TYR A 124 18.74 13.05 18.05
CA TYR A 124 19.59 13.82 17.12
C TYR A 124 19.01 15.18 16.78
N GLY A 125 17.76 15.47 17.16
CA GLY A 125 17.08 16.73 16.84
C GLY A 125 16.84 16.95 15.34
N VAL A 126 16.84 15.88 14.54
CA VAL A 126 16.70 15.90 13.07
C VAL A 126 15.53 15.04 12.63
N ASP A 127 14.95 15.41 11.49
CA ASP A 127 13.97 14.57 10.81
C ASP A 127 14.70 13.49 9.99
N VAL A 128 14.31 12.25 10.21
CA VAL A 128 14.82 11.06 9.50
C VAL A 128 13.75 10.57 8.56
N ARG A 129 14.12 10.19 7.35
CA ARG A 129 13.22 9.58 6.38
C ARG A 129 13.40 8.07 6.36
N LEU A 130 12.30 7.37 6.57
CA LEU A 130 12.23 5.91 6.56
C LEU A 130 11.29 5.45 5.46
N LEU A 131 11.59 4.30 4.92
CA LEU A 131 10.72 3.55 4.03
C LEU A 131 10.22 2.32 4.79
N MET A 132 8.91 2.22 4.93
CA MET A 132 8.25 1.06 5.55
C MET A 132 7.47 0.31 4.49
N ASP A 133 7.90 -0.89 4.18
CA ASP A 133 7.22 -1.78 3.25
C ASP A 133 6.19 -2.61 3.98
N CYS A 134 4.95 -2.57 3.48
CA CYS A 134 3.81 -3.27 4.05
C CYS A 134 3.14 -4.15 2.99
N ARG A 135 2.66 -5.30 3.41
CA ARG A 135 1.63 -6.04 2.69
C ARG A 135 0.26 -5.51 3.10
N LEU A 136 -0.63 -5.31 2.14
CA LEU A 136 -2.03 -5.03 2.42
C LEU A 136 -2.84 -6.33 2.45
N ALA A 137 -3.56 -6.54 3.53
CA ALA A 137 -4.64 -7.52 3.57
C ALA A 137 -5.95 -6.78 3.24
N LEU A 138 -6.56 -7.15 2.12
CA LEU A 138 -7.86 -6.65 1.69
C LEU A 138 -8.92 -7.68 2.08
N LEU A 139 -9.79 -7.32 3.00
CA LEU A 139 -10.78 -8.23 3.57
C LEU A 139 -12.19 -7.68 3.35
N PRO A 140 -13.20 -8.53 3.08
CA PRO A 140 -14.58 -8.08 3.01
C PRO A 140 -15.07 -7.63 4.39
N ASP A 141 -15.79 -6.49 4.45
CA ASP A 141 -16.39 -5.93 5.64
C ASP A 141 -17.75 -5.30 5.31
N GLY A 142 -18.79 -6.15 5.19
CA GLY A 142 -20.11 -5.73 4.76
C GLY A 142 -20.14 -5.23 3.32
N ASP A 143 -20.36 -3.95 3.13
CA ASP A 143 -20.38 -3.21 1.84
C ASP A 143 -19.06 -2.50 1.52
N ALA A 144 -18.04 -2.69 2.36
CA ALA A 144 -16.75 -2.03 2.26
C ALA A 144 -15.60 -3.04 2.29
N LEU A 145 -14.42 -2.60 1.88
CA LEU A 145 -13.16 -3.33 2.10
C LEU A 145 -12.53 -2.86 3.41
N ARG A 146 -12.11 -3.81 4.22
CA ARG A 146 -11.22 -3.55 5.34
C ARG A 146 -9.79 -3.76 4.88
N VAL A 147 -8.98 -2.74 5.03
CA VAL A 147 -7.55 -2.74 4.67
C VAL A 147 -6.75 -2.81 5.96
N GLU A 148 -5.93 -3.82 6.07
CA GLU A 148 -4.98 -3.99 7.16
C GLU A 148 -3.56 -3.89 6.61
N PHE A 149 -2.69 -3.17 7.32
CA PHE A 149 -1.28 -3.03 6.98
C PHE A 149 -0.46 -4.04 7.77
N GLU A 150 0.33 -4.83 7.07
CA GLU A 150 1.24 -5.82 7.64
C GLU A 150 2.69 -5.41 7.29
N PRO A 151 3.36 -4.61 8.15
CA PRO A 151 4.74 -4.22 7.93
C PRO A 151 5.65 -5.45 7.88
N TYR A 152 6.54 -5.52 6.88
CA TYR A 152 7.49 -6.62 6.74
C TYR A 152 8.94 -6.17 6.60
N HIS A 153 9.18 -4.91 6.22
CA HIS A 153 10.52 -4.37 6.08
C HIS A 153 10.53 -2.87 6.40
N VAL A 154 11.62 -2.41 7.02
CA VAL A 154 11.88 -0.99 7.28
C VAL A 154 13.32 -0.70 6.92
N SER A 155 13.54 0.35 6.16
CA SER A 155 14.87 0.81 5.73
C SER A 155 14.95 2.33 5.74
N PRO A 156 16.17 2.90 5.67
CA PRO A 156 16.33 4.32 5.36
C PRO A 156 15.71 4.64 4.00
N ASP A 157 15.04 5.78 3.87
CA ASP A 157 14.61 6.29 2.56
C ASP A 157 15.81 6.95 1.87
N VAL A 158 16.61 6.14 1.22
CA VAL A 158 17.84 6.58 0.54
C VAL A 158 17.58 7.44 -0.70
N ALA A 159 16.39 7.34 -1.30
CA ALA A 159 16.01 8.15 -2.44
C ALA A 159 15.72 9.60 -2.03
N ALA A 160 15.17 9.79 -0.84
CA ALA A 160 14.82 11.11 -0.32
C ALA A 160 16.02 11.88 0.25
N GLY A 161 17.18 11.22 0.41
CA GLY A 161 18.36 11.79 1.07
C GLY A 161 18.15 11.90 2.59
N GLY A 162 19.22 12.02 3.34
CA GLY A 162 19.16 12.16 4.79
C GLY A 162 20.43 11.71 5.49
N LEU A 163 20.40 11.73 6.82
CA LEU A 163 21.47 11.21 7.66
C LEU A 163 21.29 9.70 7.83
N LEU A 164 21.96 8.91 6.98
CA LEU A 164 21.86 7.44 7.02
C LEU A 164 22.17 6.86 8.41
N SER A 165 23.18 7.38 9.09
CA SER A 165 23.55 6.90 10.44
C SER A 165 22.43 7.08 11.46
N ALA A 166 21.75 8.23 11.45
CA ALA A 166 20.63 8.47 12.35
C ALA A 166 19.41 7.58 12.00
N ALA A 167 19.21 7.28 10.70
CA ALA A 167 18.18 6.36 10.25
C ALA A 167 18.52 4.92 10.67
N GLU A 168 19.77 4.48 10.55
CA GLU A 168 20.23 3.15 10.93
C GLU A 168 20.08 2.91 12.43
N ASP A 169 20.42 3.87 13.28
CA ASP A 169 20.22 3.79 14.72
C ASP A 169 18.73 3.63 15.07
N LEU A 170 17.88 4.48 14.46
CA LEU A 170 16.43 4.42 14.64
C LEU A 170 15.84 3.10 14.17
N ILE A 171 16.26 2.60 12.98
CA ILE A 171 15.80 1.31 12.45
C ILE A 171 16.22 0.17 13.38
N SER A 172 17.45 0.20 13.90
CA SER A 172 17.91 -0.82 14.84
C SER A 172 17.04 -0.87 16.08
N ASP A 173 16.58 0.28 16.56
CA ASP A 173 15.67 0.37 17.70
C ASP A 173 14.26 -0.11 17.33
N VAL A 174 13.72 0.29 16.17
CA VAL A 174 12.40 -0.16 15.65
C VAL A 174 12.39 -1.68 15.41
N ILE A 175 13.44 -2.24 14.81
CA ILE A 175 13.53 -3.69 14.59
C ILE A 175 13.58 -4.46 15.92
N ARG A 176 14.24 -3.92 16.95
CA ARG A 176 14.25 -4.51 18.28
C ARG A 176 12.86 -4.56 18.92
N VAL A 177 12.00 -3.58 18.63
CA VAL A 177 10.62 -3.52 19.15
C VAL A 177 9.69 -4.52 18.45
N LYS A 178 10.16 -5.31 17.49
CA LYS A 178 9.42 -6.29 16.70
C LYS A 178 8.49 -5.64 15.65
N LEU A 179 8.77 -5.83 14.38
CA LEU A 179 7.89 -5.43 13.26
C LEU A 179 6.42 -5.83 13.46
N GLY A 180 6.17 -6.94 14.20
CA GLY A 180 4.82 -7.39 14.52
C GLY A 180 3.99 -6.43 15.40
N THR A 181 4.63 -5.61 16.23
CA THR A 181 3.90 -4.62 17.05
C THR A 181 3.56 -3.37 16.25
N LEU A 182 4.26 -3.11 15.14
CA LEU A 182 3.92 -2.00 14.23
C LEU A 182 2.57 -2.20 13.54
N ARG A 183 2.12 -3.43 13.38
CA ARG A 183 0.77 -3.72 12.87
C ARG A 183 -0.31 -3.03 13.71
N ASP A 184 -0.16 -3.03 15.03
CA ASP A 184 -1.11 -2.44 15.96
C ASP A 184 -1.13 -0.90 15.89
N GLN A 185 -0.09 -0.29 15.32
CA GLN A 185 0.01 1.16 15.12
C GLN A 185 -0.75 1.65 13.89
N PHE A 186 -1.08 0.72 12.96
CA PHE A 186 -1.88 1.00 11.78
C PHE A 186 -3.28 0.41 11.96
N PRO A 187 -4.24 1.16 12.52
CA PRO A 187 -5.59 0.65 12.69
C PRO A 187 -6.18 0.30 11.32
N PRO A 188 -6.98 -0.77 11.25
CA PRO A 188 -7.65 -1.14 10.01
C PRO A 188 -8.43 0.02 9.43
N MET A 189 -8.35 0.20 8.12
CA MET A 189 -9.11 1.20 7.40
C MET A 189 -10.31 0.55 6.74
N ARG A 190 -11.43 1.24 6.75
CA ARG A 190 -12.61 0.85 6.00
C ARG A 190 -12.71 1.69 4.74
N LEU A 191 -12.65 1.04 3.58
CA LEU A 191 -12.77 1.66 2.27
C LEU A 191 -14.15 1.35 1.69
N PRO A 192 -15.09 2.32 1.69
CA PRO A 192 -16.39 2.13 1.08
C PRO A 192 -16.23 2.01 -0.44
N LEU A 193 -16.83 1.01 -1.06
CA LEU A 193 -16.76 0.82 -2.51
C LEU A 193 -17.71 1.77 -3.27
N GLY A 194 -18.51 2.54 -2.56
CA GLY A 194 -19.43 3.52 -3.16
C GLY A 194 -20.53 2.86 -4.02
N ILE A 195 -20.86 1.60 -3.74
CA ILE A 195 -21.93 0.90 -4.44
C ILE A 195 -23.25 1.48 -3.96
N GLU A 196 -24.00 2.06 -4.88
CA GLU A 196 -25.34 2.56 -4.57
C GLU A 196 -26.24 1.40 -4.14
N ASP A 197 -26.97 1.57 -3.05
CA ASP A 197 -27.92 0.58 -2.52
C ASP A 197 -29.31 0.68 -3.17
N GLN A 198 -29.46 1.60 -4.12
CA GLN A 198 -30.72 1.88 -4.79
C GLN A 198 -30.52 2.12 -6.29
N VAL A 199 -31.35 1.47 -7.09
CA VAL A 199 -31.43 1.71 -8.53
C VAL A 199 -32.85 2.09 -8.90
N GLN A 200 -33.00 3.22 -9.58
CA GLN A 200 -34.28 3.65 -10.13
C GLN A 200 -34.44 3.10 -11.54
N ILE A 201 -35.48 2.34 -11.77
CA ILE A 201 -35.90 1.91 -13.11
C ILE A 201 -36.96 2.89 -13.57
N ASP A 202 -36.64 3.64 -14.61
CA ASP A 202 -37.64 4.57 -15.21
C ASP A 202 -38.75 3.80 -15.89
N GLY A 203 -39.97 4.29 -15.72
CA GLY A 203 -41.14 3.75 -16.40
C GLY A 203 -41.03 3.97 -17.92
N SER A 204 -41.51 3.00 -18.68
CA SER A 204 -41.58 3.10 -20.13
C SER A 204 -42.92 2.59 -20.65
N VAL A 205 -43.40 3.22 -21.71
CA VAL A 205 -44.60 2.78 -22.43
C VAL A 205 -44.19 2.34 -23.84
N THR A 206 -44.27 1.04 -24.07
CA THR A 206 -43.88 0.46 -25.36
C THR A 206 -45.10 -0.05 -26.10
N ARG A 207 -45.31 0.44 -27.33
CA ARG A 207 -46.36 -0.12 -28.24
C ARG A 207 -45.74 -1.28 -29.01
N VAL A 208 -46.42 -2.43 -28.97
CA VAL A 208 -45.96 -3.60 -29.71
C VAL A 208 -46.36 -3.43 -31.20
N GLN A 209 -45.36 -3.41 -32.07
CA GLN A 209 -45.59 -3.33 -33.52
C GLN A 209 -46.38 -4.54 -34.02
N GLY A 210 -47.36 -4.31 -34.87
CA GLY A 210 -48.19 -5.37 -35.45
C GLY A 210 -49.44 -5.74 -34.63
N THR A 211 -49.62 -5.19 -33.44
CA THR A 211 -50.81 -5.38 -32.61
C THR A 211 -51.37 -4.01 -32.21
N PRO A 212 -52.46 -3.52 -32.86
CA PRO A 212 -52.89 -2.14 -32.76
C PRO A 212 -53.27 -1.65 -31.35
N ASN A 213 -53.51 -2.54 -30.41
CA ASN A 213 -53.99 -2.19 -29.07
C ASN A 213 -53.13 -2.76 -27.92
N LEU A 214 -51.95 -3.33 -28.21
CA LEU A 214 -51.11 -3.85 -27.14
C LEU A 214 -50.08 -2.80 -26.75
N VAL A 215 -50.26 -2.26 -25.55
CA VAL A 215 -49.36 -1.32 -24.90
C VAL A 215 -48.80 -1.99 -23.66
N ILE A 216 -47.51 -2.09 -23.56
CA ILE A 216 -46.82 -2.54 -22.36
C ILE A 216 -46.42 -1.29 -21.57
N ASP A 217 -47.02 -1.12 -20.41
CA ASP A 217 -46.70 -0.05 -19.47
C ASP A 217 -45.82 -0.65 -18.36
N THR A 218 -44.58 -0.22 -18.32
CA THR A 218 -43.65 -0.60 -17.26
C THR A 218 -43.59 0.56 -16.27
N PRO A 219 -44.18 0.42 -15.07
CA PRO A 219 -44.18 1.50 -14.10
C PRO A 219 -42.78 1.79 -13.60
N ARG A 220 -42.53 3.03 -13.19
CA ARG A 220 -41.34 3.42 -12.51
C ARG A 220 -41.20 2.63 -11.20
N ARG A 221 -40.01 2.07 -10.95
CA ARG A 221 -39.72 1.25 -9.76
C ARG A 221 -38.45 1.69 -9.14
N LEU A 222 -38.37 1.65 -7.81
CA LEU A 222 -37.18 1.80 -7.03
C LEU A 222 -36.77 0.41 -6.50
N LEU A 223 -35.62 -0.06 -6.96
CA LEU A 223 -35.00 -1.26 -6.42
C LEU A 223 -34.06 -0.85 -5.31
N THR A 224 -34.27 -1.37 -4.13
CA THR A 224 -33.33 -1.26 -3.00
C THR A 224 -32.73 -2.61 -2.77
N TYR A 225 -31.42 -2.69 -2.67
CA TYR A 225 -30.71 -3.94 -2.46
C TYR A 225 -29.63 -3.80 -1.38
N ASP A 226 -29.32 -4.90 -0.73
CA ASP A 226 -28.26 -5.02 0.25
C ASP A 226 -27.20 -5.99 -0.32
N LEU A 227 -26.02 -5.46 -0.61
CA LEU A 227 -24.88 -6.24 -1.09
C LEU A 227 -23.94 -6.55 0.07
N ARG A 228 -23.49 -7.79 0.11
CA ARG A 228 -22.44 -8.19 1.05
C ARG A 228 -21.26 -8.73 0.29
N LEU A 229 -20.13 -8.15 0.54
CA LEU A 229 -18.87 -8.63 -0.01
C LEU A 229 -18.61 -10.03 0.52
N ARG A 230 -18.30 -10.94 -0.39
CA ARG A 230 -18.02 -12.35 -0.10
C ARG A 230 -16.54 -12.61 -0.08
N ASP A 231 -15.85 -12.15 -1.11
CA ASP A 231 -14.47 -12.49 -1.35
C ASP A 231 -13.69 -11.39 -2.05
N VAL A 232 -12.37 -11.38 -1.83
CA VAL A 232 -11.44 -10.43 -2.43
C VAL A 232 -10.24 -11.21 -2.95
N LEU A 233 -9.99 -11.12 -4.25
CA LEU A 233 -8.86 -11.76 -4.91
C LEU A 233 -7.99 -10.68 -5.56
N ILE A 234 -6.70 -10.73 -5.28
CA ILE A 234 -5.72 -9.79 -5.83
C ILE A 234 -5.03 -10.47 -7.01
N PHE A 235 -5.06 -9.80 -8.15
CA PHE A 235 -4.35 -10.20 -9.36
C PHE A 235 -3.31 -9.16 -9.74
N ASP A 236 -2.59 -9.44 -10.81
CA ASP A 236 -1.67 -8.46 -11.36
C ASP A 236 -2.44 -7.23 -11.85
N ARG A 237 -2.17 -6.07 -11.23
CA ARG A 237 -2.74 -4.76 -11.54
C ARG A 237 -4.25 -4.58 -11.29
N HIS A 238 -4.92 -5.54 -10.66
CA HIS A 238 -6.33 -5.37 -10.30
C HIS A 238 -6.75 -6.26 -9.14
N VAL A 239 -7.87 -5.88 -8.52
CA VAL A 239 -8.53 -6.64 -7.45
C VAL A 239 -9.91 -7.05 -7.93
N LEU A 240 -10.25 -8.32 -7.83
CA LEU A 240 -11.62 -8.80 -7.99
C LEU A 240 -12.30 -8.87 -6.64
N VAL A 241 -13.46 -8.24 -6.55
CA VAL A 241 -14.30 -8.26 -5.37
C VAL A 241 -15.62 -8.91 -5.75
N SER A 242 -15.94 -10.05 -5.14
CA SER A 242 -17.21 -10.71 -5.34
C SER A 242 -18.18 -10.34 -4.21
N ALA A 243 -19.44 -10.18 -4.56
CA ALA A 243 -20.50 -9.84 -3.62
C ALA A 243 -21.77 -10.63 -3.91
N ASN A 244 -22.52 -10.95 -2.87
CA ASN A 244 -23.82 -11.56 -2.97
C ASN A 244 -24.92 -10.58 -2.58
N LEU A 245 -26.06 -10.72 -3.24
CA LEU A 245 -27.26 -9.96 -2.96
C LEU A 245 -27.93 -10.52 -1.71
N ALA A 246 -27.80 -9.84 -0.58
CA ALA A 246 -28.38 -10.29 0.67
C ALA A 246 -29.91 -10.06 0.72
N SER A 247 -30.40 -8.96 0.12
CA SER A 247 -31.83 -8.68 -0.04
C SER A 247 -32.12 -7.80 -1.24
N LEU A 248 -33.29 -8.00 -1.85
CA LEU A 248 -33.85 -7.16 -2.92
C LEU A 248 -35.26 -6.74 -2.54
N ARG A 249 -35.54 -5.45 -2.57
CA ARG A 249 -36.87 -4.88 -2.35
C ARG A 249 -37.26 -4.03 -3.56
N VAL A 250 -38.49 -4.24 -4.04
CA VAL A 250 -39.08 -3.47 -5.14
C VAL A 250 -40.17 -2.59 -4.53
N LYS A 251 -40.08 -1.29 -4.72
CA LYS A 251 -41.11 -0.31 -4.36
C LYS A 251 -41.68 0.38 -5.58
#